data_76741763028d3278f2b282efc51cf774
#
_entry.id   76741763028d3278f2b282efc51cf774
#
_cell.length_a   1.000
_cell.length_b   1.000
_cell.length_c   1.000
_cell.angle_alpha   90.00
_cell.angle_beta   90.00
_cell.angle_gamma   90.00
#
_symmetry.space_group_name_H-M   'P 1'
#
loop_
_entity.id
_entity.type
_entity.pdbx_description
1 polymer ?
#
loop_
_entity_poly.entity_id
_entity_poly.type
_entity_poly.pdbx_seq_one_letter_code
_entity_poly.pdbx_strand_id
1 'polypeptide(L)'
;PGEMVGMIAAQSIGEPTTQMTLNTFHFAGVASKSNVTRGVPRIEEILSLSENPKQPSTTVYLKKEDETDRERAQELKYTLEFTSLKDIISSVSICFDPDDLQTLVEEDKPLMDEYMEFSQMIKECSGGGDENNGGDRSKWILRFIMDKETMLDKNINMDDVHFAIEHSYKGEISCIYSDFNSDKLVLRARLDKSLTNSKKKSLDQSDEIYKLKNLQHNLMNNIILRGVKKIPKVLLRKSVNQLKF
;
A
#
# COMPACT_ATOMS: atom_id res chain seq x y z
N PRO A 1 -42.14 0.80 -42.79
CA PRO A 1 -42.44 2.09 -42.15
C PRO A 1 -43.65 1.94 -41.23
N GLY A 2 -43.59 2.45 -39.98
CA GLY A 2 -44.69 2.37 -38.98
C GLY A 2 -44.56 1.34 -37.90
N GLU A 3 -43.47 0.55 -37.85
CA GLU A 3 -43.20 -0.40 -36.79
C GLU A 3 -42.68 0.28 -35.53
N MET A 4 -43.17 -0.10 -34.37
CA MET A 4 -42.78 0.48 -33.07
C MET A 4 -41.46 -0.10 -32.54
N VAL A 5 -40.36 0.25 -33.19
CA VAL A 5 -39.03 -0.30 -32.89
C VAL A 5 -38.55 -0.02 -31.47
N GLY A 6 -38.91 1.12 -30.88
CA GLY A 6 -38.59 1.46 -29.51
C GLY A 6 -39.22 0.52 -28.46
N MET A 7 -40.49 0.13 -28.71
CA MET A 7 -41.20 -0.81 -27.86
C MET A 7 -40.61 -2.21 -27.96
N ILE A 8 -40.23 -2.65 -29.15
CA ILE A 8 -39.58 -3.94 -29.40
C ILE A 8 -38.23 -4.00 -28.67
N ALA A 9 -37.44 -2.94 -28.77
CA ALA A 9 -36.16 -2.81 -28.09
C ALA A 9 -36.33 -2.88 -26.56
N ALA A 10 -37.30 -2.14 -26.00
CA ALA A 10 -37.59 -2.15 -24.57
C ALA A 10 -38.04 -3.53 -24.06
N GLN A 11 -38.91 -4.22 -24.82
CA GLN A 11 -39.34 -5.58 -24.49
C GLN A 11 -38.15 -6.57 -24.54
N SER A 12 -37.30 -6.48 -25.55
CA SER A 12 -36.13 -7.36 -25.72
C SER A 12 -35.11 -7.22 -24.58
N ILE A 13 -35.03 -6.05 -23.95
CA ILE A 13 -34.20 -5.83 -22.77
C ILE A 13 -34.92 -6.22 -21.48
N GLY A 14 -36.22 -5.91 -21.37
CA GLY A 14 -37.01 -6.11 -20.15
C GLY A 14 -37.28 -7.58 -19.84
N GLU A 15 -37.55 -8.40 -20.84
CA GLU A 15 -37.85 -9.84 -20.63
C GLU A 15 -36.66 -10.61 -20.04
N PRO A 16 -35.45 -10.58 -20.60
CA PRO A 16 -34.28 -11.24 -20.00
C PRO A 16 -33.90 -10.67 -18.63
N THR A 17 -34.14 -9.37 -18.40
CA THR A 17 -33.84 -8.71 -17.13
C THR A 17 -34.65 -9.31 -15.97
N THR A 18 -35.91 -9.64 -16.21
CA THR A 18 -36.76 -10.31 -15.20
C THR A 18 -36.23 -11.68 -14.83
N GLN A 19 -35.71 -12.44 -15.80
CA GLN A 19 -35.09 -13.75 -15.56
C GLN A 19 -33.75 -13.63 -14.81
N MET A 20 -32.97 -12.59 -15.08
CA MET A 20 -31.69 -12.31 -14.38
C MET A 20 -31.91 -12.01 -12.90
N THR A 21 -32.97 -11.30 -12.50
CA THR A 21 -33.27 -11.03 -11.09
C THR A 21 -33.55 -12.31 -10.31
N LEU A 22 -34.14 -13.30 -10.92
CA LEU A 22 -34.38 -14.62 -10.30
C LEU A 22 -33.06 -15.41 -10.15
N ASN A 23 -32.13 -15.28 -11.08
CA ASN A 23 -30.86 -16.01 -11.06
C ASN A 23 -29.83 -15.41 -10.11
N THR A 24 -29.88 -14.11 -9.78
CA THR A 24 -28.94 -13.48 -8.86
C THR A 24 -29.02 -14.03 -7.42
N PHE A 25 -30.18 -14.51 -6.99
CA PHE A 25 -30.33 -15.15 -5.68
C PHE A 25 -29.61 -16.51 -5.58
N HIS A 26 -29.41 -17.21 -6.68
CA HIS A 26 -28.70 -18.50 -6.68
C HIS A 26 -27.18 -18.36 -6.68
N PHE A 27 -26.64 -17.22 -7.09
CA PHE A 27 -25.19 -16.95 -7.09
C PHE A 27 -24.65 -16.35 -5.78
N ALA A 28 -25.52 -15.96 -4.86
CA ALA A 28 -25.12 -15.36 -3.58
C ALA A 28 -24.38 -16.34 -2.64
N GLY A 29 -24.43 -17.64 -2.88
CA GLY A 29 -23.77 -18.68 -2.08
C GLY A 29 -22.46 -19.21 -2.66
N VAL A 30 -22.11 -18.88 -3.89
CA VAL A 30 -20.86 -19.33 -4.51
C VAL A 30 -19.91 -18.12 -4.55
N ALA A 31 -18.82 -18.20 -3.80
CA ALA A 31 -17.75 -17.20 -3.85
C ALA A 31 -17.30 -17.00 -5.31
N SER A 32 -17.91 -16.06 -5.99
CA SER A 32 -17.59 -15.70 -7.36
C SER A 32 -16.17 -15.10 -7.39
N LYS A 33 -15.23 -15.80 -8.00
CA LYS A 33 -13.84 -15.38 -8.15
C LYS A 33 -13.66 -14.11 -8.99
N SER A 34 -14.72 -13.54 -9.53
CA SER A 34 -14.68 -12.28 -10.30
C SER A 34 -15.59 -11.25 -9.65
N ASN A 35 -15.01 -10.14 -9.20
CA ASN A 35 -15.72 -8.98 -8.65
C ASN A 35 -16.41 -8.13 -9.73
N VAL A 36 -16.86 -8.70 -10.84
CA VAL A 36 -17.52 -7.96 -11.92
C VAL A 36 -19.00 -7.80 -11.59
N THR A 37 -19.53 -6.59 -11.70
CA THR A 37 -20.96 -6.32 -11.56
C THR A 37 -21.73 -7.15 -12.60
N ARG A 38 -22.73 -7.89 -12.17
CA ARG A 38 -23.55 -8.78 -13.01
C ARG A 38 -25.03 -8.51 -12.82
N GLY A 39 -25.82 -8.95 -13.77
CA GLY A 39 -27.28 -8.85 -13.70
C GLY A 39 -27.80 -7.46 -14.01
N VAL A 40 -28.95 -7.12 -13.42
CA VAL A 40 -29.66 -5.85 -13.65
C VAL A 40 -28.80 -4.61 -13.40
N PRO A 41 -28.00 -4.51 -12.31
CA PRO A 41 -27.15 -3.36 -12.08
C PRO A 41 -26.14 -3.12 -13.22
N ARG A 42 -25.65 -4.16 -13.87
CA ARG A 42 -24.73 -4.03 -14.99
C ARG A 42 -25.42 -3.53 -16.26
N ILE A 43 -26.63 -3.98 -16.51
CA ILE A 43 -27.45 -3.51 -17.62
C ILE A 43 -27.75 -2.01 -17.45
N GLU A 44 -28.11 -1.60 -16.23
CA GLU A 44 -28.35 -0.21 -15.88
C GLU A 44 -27.11 0.68 -16.11
N GLU A 45 -25.93 0.22 -15.66
CA GLU A 45 -24.66 0.92 -15.93
C GLU A 45 -24.40 1.12 -17.43
N ILE A 46 -24.67 0.09 -18.25
CA ILE A 46 -24.46 0.14 -19.69
C ILE A 46 -25.46 1.07 -20.36
N LEU A 47 -26.73 1.00 -20.00
CA LEU A 47 -27.80 1.82 -20.59
C LEU A 47 -27.67 3.29 -20.20
N SER A 48 -27.23 3.59 -18.97
CA SER A 48 -27.01 4.94 -18.49
C SER A 48 -25.67 5.54 -18.92
N LEU A 49 -24.83 4.77 -19.62
CA LEU A 49 -23.47 5.18 -20.01
C LEU A 49 -22.66 5.71 -18.80
N SER A 50 -22.72 5.00 -17.69
CA SER A 50 -22.08 5.42 -16.45
C SER A 50 -20.56 5.61 -16.63
N GLU A 51 -20.07 6.81 -16.35
CA GLU A 51 -18.62 7.12 -16.40
C GLU A 51 -17.83 6.38 -15.32
N ASN A 52 -18.47 6.09 -14.17
CA ASN A 52 -17.87 5.41 -13.03
C ASN A 52 -18.60 4.11 -12.72
N PRO A 53 -18.28 3.01 -13.44
CA PRO A 53 -18.85 1.70 -13.12
C PRO A 53 -18.46 1.24 -11.72
N LYS A 54 -19.33 0.52 -11.02
CA LYS A 54 -19.11 0.08 -9.62
C LYS A 54 -17.87 -0.81 -9.49
N GLN A 55 -17.63 -1.68 -10.46
CA GLN A 55 -16.51 -2.62 -10.44
C GLN A 55 -15.88 -2.74 -11.83
N PRO A 56 -15.07 -1.75 -12.24
CA PRO A 56 -14.39 -1.81 -13.53
C PRO A 56 -13.38 -2.95 -13.53
N SER A 57 -13.38 -3.77 -14.56
CA SER A 57 -12.40 -4.83 -14.75
C SER A 57 -11.86 -4.82 -16.17
N THR A 58 -10.57 -5.05 -16.30
CA THR A 58 -9.88 -5.17 -17.57
C THR A 58 -9.10 -6.47 -17.62
N THR A 59 -9.24 -7.23 -18.69
CA THR A 59 -8.47 -8.46 -18.90
C THR A 59 -7.28 -8.13 -19.77
N VAL A 60 -6.07 -8.39 -19.26
CA VAL A 60 -4.82 -8.20 -19.97
C VAL A 60 -4.22 -9.56 -20.27
N TYR A 61 -3.89 -9.80 -21.54
CA TYR A 61 -3.22 -11.02 -21.97
C TYR A 61 -1.70 -10.80 -21.93
N LEU A 62 -0.99 -11.76 -21.35
CA LEU A 62 0.46 -11.73 -21.29
C LEU A 62 1.07 -12.00 -22.69
N LYS A 63 2.32 -11.59 -22.88
CA LYS A 63 3.10 -11.96 -24.05
C LYS A 63 3.38 -13.46 -24.04
N LYS A 64 3.59 -14.04 -25.22
CA LYS A 64 3.85 -15.49 -25.37
C LYS A 64 5.07 -15.97 -24.58
N GLU A 65 6.03 -15.09 -24.34
CA GLU A 65 7.25 -15.38 -23.57
C GLU A 65 6.98 -15.50 -22.07
N ASP A 66 6.05 -14.69 -21.56
CA ASP A 66 5.72 -14.61 -20.13
C ASP A 66 4.51 -15.49 -19.76
N GLU A 67 3.75 -15.98 -20.76
CA GLU A 67 2.53 -16.77 -20.55
C GLU A 67 2.83 -18.14 -19.94
N THR A 68 3.97 -18.71 -20.23
CA THR A 68 4.39 -20.04 -19.77
C THR A 68 5.02 -20.01 -18.39
N ASP A 69 5.54 -18.87 -17.95
CA ASP A 69 6.26 -18.71 -16.70
C ASP A 69 5.36 -18.11 -15.62
N ARG A 70 5.09 -18.92 -14.60
CA ARG A 70 4.24 -18.49 -13.46
C ARG A 70 4.92 -17.44 -12.59
N GLU A 71 6.23 -17.52 -12.43
CA GLU A 71 6.98 -16.59 -11.57
C GLU A 71 6.99 -15.19 -12.17
N ARG A 72 7.26 -15.07 -13.47
CA ARG A 72 7.15 -13.80 -14.20
C ARG A 72 5.76 -13.20 -14.15
N ALA A 73 4.72 -14.04 -14.29
CA ALA A 73 3.36 -13.58 -14.19
C ALA A 73 3.03 -13.01 -12.78
N GLN A 74 3.59 -13.62 -11.72
CA GLN A 74 3.47 -13.12 -10.36
C GLN A 74 4.23 -11.81 -10.14
N GLU A 75 5.43 -11.67 -10.67
CA GLU A 75 6.19 -10.42 -10.62
C GLU A 75 5.44 -9.27 -11.30
N LEU A 76 4.86 -9.53 -12.47
CA LEU A 76 4.02 -8.55 -13.16
C LEU A 76 2.78 -8.18 -12.35
N LYS A 77 2.15 -9.14 -11.67
CA LYS A 77 1.06 -8.86 -10.74
C LYS A 77 1.50 -7.87 -9.65
N TYR A 78 2.63 -8.13 -8.99
CA TYR A 78 3.14 -7.26 -7.92
C TYR A 78 3.54 -5.88 -8.43
N THR A 79 4.03 -5.79 -9.68
CA THR A 79 4.39 -4.51 -10.30
C THR A 79 3.17 -3.66 -10.64
N LEU A 80 2.02 -4.26 -10.94
CA LEU A 80 0.82 -3.55 -11.35
C LEU A 80 -0.11 -3.21 -10.18
N GLU A 81 -0.19 -4.08 -9.18
CA GLU A 81 -1.10 -3.90 -8.04
C GLU A 81 -0.67 -2.73 -7.17
N PHE A 82 -1.56 -1.74 -7.04
CA PHE A 82 -1.29 -0.57 -6.23
C PHE A 82 -1.21 -0.93 -4.75
N THR A 83 -0.11 -0.53 -4.12
CA THR A 83 0.11 -0.71 -2.70
C THR A 83 0.67 0.57 -2.10
N SER A 84 -0.06 1.14 -1.16
CA SER A 84 0.35 2.27 -0.35
C SER A 84 0.90 1.81 0.99
N LEU A 85 1.64 2.67 1.66
CA LEU A 85 2.15 2.37 3.00
C LEU A 85 1.00 2.05 3.98
N LYS A 86 -0.15 2.70 3.81
CA LYS A 86 -1.34 2.47 4.63
C LYS A 86 -1.86 1.03 4.58
N ASP A 87 -1.71 0.37 3.42
CA ASP A 87 -2.28 -0.96 3.20
C ASP A 87 -1.53 -2.06 3.96
N ILE A 88 -0.28 -1.80 4.35
CA ILE A 88 0.59 -2.75 5.05
C ILE A 88 0.77 -2.43 6.53
N ILE A 89 0.17 -1.35 7.04
CA ILE A 89 0.26 -0.95 8.44
C ILE A 89 -0.91 -1.54 9.24
N SER A 90 -0.57 -2.23 10.33
CA SER A 90 -1.55 -2.71 11.31
C SER A 90 -1.91 -1.62 12.32
N SER A 91 -0.92 -0.93 12.89
CA SER A 91 -1.16 0.14 13.85
C SER A 91 -0.06 1.20 13.82
N VAL A 92 -0.40 2.41 14.26
CA VAL A 92 0.53 3.54 14.37
C VAL A 92 0.41 4.17 15.75
N SER A 93 1.54 4.42 16.38
CA SER A 93 1.61 5.10 17.68
C SER A 93 2.64 6.22 17.65
N ILE A 94 2.39 7.27 18.43
CA ILE A 94 3.34 8.35 18.66
C ILE A 94 3.99 8.08 20.01
N CYS A 95 5.31 7.91 20.02
CA CYS A 95 6.10 7.65 21.21
C CYS A 95 7.05 8.81 21.50
N PHE A 96 7.42 8.97 22.75
CA PHE A 96 8.40 9.97 23.20
C PHE A 96 9.65 9.24 23.68
N ASP A 97 10.78 9.49 23.03
CA ASP A 97 12.08 8.99 23.43
C ASP A 97 13.01 10.19 23.68
N PRO A 98 13.45 10.37 24.92
CA PRO A 98 14.27 11.53 25.30
C PRO A 98 15.65 11.52 24.64
N ASP A 99 16.22 10.34 24.43
CA ASP A 99 17.54 10.11 23.87
C ASP A 99 17.45 9.40 22.52
N ASP A 100 18.43 9.63 21.64
CA ASP A 100 18.43 9.07 20.28
C ASP A 100 18.59 7.55 20.25
N LEU A 101 19.30 7.00 21.24
CA LEU A 101 19.69 5.60 21.28
C LEU A 101 18.94 4.80 22.37
N GLN A 102 18.18 5.47 23.25
CA GLN A 102 17.40 4.81 24.29
C GLN A 102 15.92 4.96 24.01
N THR A 103 15.19 3.86 24.19
CA THR A 103 13.75 3.87 24.03
C THR A 103 13.03 3.55 25.34
N LEU A 104 11.91 4.23 25.57
CA LEU A 104 11.01 3.90 26.68
C LEU A 104 10.12 2.69 26.38
N VAL A 105 10.03 2.29 25.12
CA VAL A 105 9.23 1.13 24.69
C VAL A 105 10.04 -0.15 24.91
N GLU A 106 9.64 -0.96 25.86
CA GLU A 106 10.38 -2.20 26.24
C GLU A 106 10.48 -3.19 25.07
N GLU A 107 9.45 -3.29 24.25
CA GLU A 107 9.42 -4.20 23.09
C GLU A 107 10.48 -3.84 22.02
N ASP A 108 10.85 -2.57 21.93
CA ASP A 108 11.77 -2.07 20.90
C ASP A 108 13.24 -1.99 21.39
N LYS A 109 13.50 -2.32 22.66
CA LYS A 109 14.87 -2.30 23.20
C LYS A 109 15.84 -3.18 22.42
N PRO A 110 15.52 -4.45 22.13
CA PRO A 110 16.42 -5.31 21.35
C PRO A 110 16.78 -4.72 19.98
N LEU A 111 15.81 -4.15 19.31
CA LEU A 111 16.00 -3.49 18.02
C LEU A 111 16.97 -2.30 18.11
N MET A 112 16.84 -1.51 19.18
CA MET A 112 17.72 -0.35 19.40
C MET A 112 19.13 -0.77 19.77
N ASP A 113 19.30 -1.86 20.53
CA ASP A 113 20.61 -2.40 20.89
C ASP A 113 21.34 -2.93 19.65
N GLU A 114 20.67 -3.69 18.79
CA GLU A 114 21.21 -4.14 17.49
C GLU A 114 21.62 -2.96 16.60
N TYR A 115 20.79 -1.93 16.52
CA TYR A 115 21.09 -0.73 15.74
C TYR A 115 22.29 0.02 16.31
N MET A 116 22.45 0.09 17.61
CA MET A 116 23.62 0.68 18.28
C MET A 116 24.91 -0.05 17.92
N GLU A 117 24.92 -1.37 18.04
CA GLU A 117 26.08 -2.20 17.70
C GLU A 117 26.49 -1.99 16.24
N PHE A 118 25.48 -2.02 15.32
CA PHE A 118 25.73 -1.77 13.91
C PHE A 118 26.26 -0.37 13.61
N SER A 119 25.72 0.65 14.27
CA SER A 119 26.16 2.04 14.16
C SER A 119 27.60 2.23 14.66
N GLN A 120 27.99 1.53 15.72
CA GLN A 120 29.38 1.55 16.23
C GLN A 120 30.34 0.89 15.24
N MET A 121 29.98 -0.27 14.68
CA MET A 121 30.79 -0.95 13.66
C MET A 121 31.03 -0.05 12.44
N ILE A 122 29.99 0.65 11.96
CA ILE A 122 30.15 1.58 10.84
C ILE A 122 31.10 2.72 11.19
N LYS A 123 30.99 3.30 12.39
CA LYS A 123 31.91 4.37 12.85
C LYS A 123 33.36 3.91 12.93
N GLU A 124 33.60 2.71 13.40
CA GLU A 124 34.94 2.11 13.46
C GLU A 124 35.51 1.86 12.05
N CYS A 125 34.68 1.38 11.11
CA CYS A 125 35.09 1.14 9.72
C CYS A 125 35.31 2.44 8.91
N SER A 126 34.57 3.50 9.21
CA SER A 126 34.63 4.78 8.48
C SER A 126 35.71 5.72 8.97
N GLY A 127 36.57 5.30 9.91
CA GLY A 127 37.73 6.08 10.35
C GLY A 127 37.40 7.37 11.10
N GLY A 128 36.28 7.46 11.77
CA GLY A 128 35.95 8.56 12.70
C GLY A 128 35.59 9.91 12.08
N GLY A 129 35.18 9.93 10.81
CA GLY A 129 35.00 11.18 10.05
C GLY A 129 33.65 11.88 10.10
N ASP A 130 32.64 11.33 10.73
CA ASP A 130 31.30 11.97 10.80
C ASP A 130 30.93 12.34 12.24
N GLU A 131 31.59 13.40 12.76
CA GLU A 131 31.18 14.03 14.04
C GLU A 131 29.85 14.81 13.95
N ASN A 132 29.20 14.85 12.79
CA ASN A 132 28.01 15.70 12.56
C ASN A 132 26.66 14.99 12.57
N ASN A 133 26.55 13.76 13.09
CA ASN A 133 25.25 13.11 13.22
C ASN A 133 24.51 13.40 14.54
N GLY A 134 24.97 14.37 15.32
CA GLY A 134 24.27 14.94 16.46
C GLY A 134 23.34 16.11 16.09
N GLY A 135 22.73 16.10 14.90
CA GLY A 135 21.70 17.06 14.53
C GLY A 135 20.57 17.05 15.55
N ASP A 136 19.99 18.24 15.82
CA ASP A 136 18.86 18.39 16.76
C ASP A 136 17.65 17.59 16.22
N ARG A 137 17.57 16.29 16.60
CA ARG A 137 16.50 15.37 16.20
C ARG A 137 15.28 15.56 17.10
N SER A 138 14.11 15.31 16.56
CA SER A 138 12.88 15.32 17.34
C SER A 138 12.90 14.21 18.39
N LYS A 139 12.47 14.53 19.62
CA LYS A 139 12.29 13.53 20.68
C LYS A 139 11.04 12.67 20.49
N TRP A 140 10.17 13.06 19.59
CA TRP A 140 8.97 12.34 19.23
C TRP A 140 9.21 11.43 18.05
N ILE A 141 8.67 10.22 18.13
CA ILE A 141 8.84 9.15 17.14
C ILE A 141 7.48 8.65 16.69
N LEU A 142 7.36 8.39 15.41
CA LEU A 142 6.26 7.61 14.84
C LEU A 142 6.66 6.14 14.81
N ARG A 143 5.95 5.32 15.55
CA ARG A 143 6.13 3.87 15.60
C ARG A 143 5.03 3.21 14.80
N PHE A 144 5.40 2.52 13.73
CA PHE A 144 4.52 1.76 12.86
C PHE A 144 4.70 0.28 13.15
N ILE A 145 3.61 -0.45 13.31
CA ILE A 145 3.59 -1.91 13.34
C ILE A 145 3.04 -2.36 12.01
N MET A 146 3.84 -3.15 11.29
CA MET A 146 3.48 -3.65 9.96
C MET A 146 2.70 -4.95 10.05
N ASP A 147 1.86 -5.20 9.06
CA ASP A 147 1.16 -6.46 8.89
C ASP A 147 2.02 -7.43 8.06
N LYS A 148 2.60 -8.41 8.72
CA LYS A 148 3.50 -9.39 8.12
C LYS A 148 2.81 -10.23 7.04
N GLU A 149 1.54 -10.61 7.25
CA GLU A 149 0.78 -11.41 6.28
C GLU A 149 0.56 -10.63 4.98
N THR A 150 0.10 -9.40 5.10
CA THR A 150 -0.12 -8.53 3.93
C THR A 150 1.19 -8.22 3.19
N MET A 151 2.29 -8.02 3.91
CA MET A 151 3.61 -7.80 3.31
C MET A 151 4.09 -9.03 2.53
N LEU A 152 3.90 -10.23 3.08
CA LEU A 152 4.22 -11.49 2.40
C LEU A 152 3.36 -11.69 1.14
N ASP A 153 2.06 -11.48 1.24
CA ASP A 153 1.13 -11.62 0.10
C ASP A 153 1.49 -10.68 -1.05
N LYS A 154 2.02 -9.50 -0.74
CA LYS A 154 2.42 -8.48 -1.71
C LYS A 154 3.90 -8.52 -2.07
N ASN A 155 4.66 -9.44 -1.47
CA ASN A 155 6.12 -9.57 -1.64
C ASN A 155 6.86 -8.25 -1.43
N ILE A 156 6.59 -7.59 -0.30
CA ILE A 156 7.21 -6.33 0.11
C ILE A 156 8.07 -6.57 1.34
N ASN A 157 9.31 -6.12 1.30
CA ASN A 157 10.26 -6.20 2.40
C ASN A 157 10.33 -4.88 3.20
N MET A 158 10.93 -4.93 4.39
CA MET A 158 11.15 -3.71 5.20
C MET A 158 12.11 -2.73 4.52
N ASP A 159 13.06 -3.24 3.74
CA ASP A 159 13.98 -2.43 2.94
C ASP A 159 13.23 -1.63 1.87
N ASP A 160 12.26 -2.24 1.19
CA ASP A 160 11.42 -1.56 0.19
C ASP A 160 10.67 -0.37 0.82
N VAL A 161 10.17 -0.55 2.05
CA VAL A 161 9.48 0.50 2.81
C VAL A 161 10.44 1.62 3.17
N HIS A 162 11.63 1.27 3.67
CA HIS A 162 12.68 2.24 4.01
C HIS A 162 13.08 3.08 2.80
N PHE A 163 13.41 2.43 1.68
CA PHE A 163 13.76 3.13 0.43
C PHE A 163 12.66 4.04 -0.08
N ALA A 164 11.40 3.62 0.01
CA ALA A 164 10.27 4.45 -0.42
C ALA A 164 10.12 5.71 0.44
N ILE A 165 10.35 5.60 1.76
CA ILE A 165 10.32 6.74 2.67
C ILE A 165 11.50 7.67 2.41
N GLU A 166 12.72 7.12 2.32
CA GLU A 166 13.94 7.88 2.09
C GLU A 166 13.88 8.65 0.75
N HIS A 167 13.40 7.99 -0.31
CA HIS A 167 13.25 8.63 -1.62
C HIS A 167 12.21 9.77 -1.58
N SER A 168 11.13 9.61 -0.82
CA SER A 168 10.06 10.61 -0.74
C SER A 168 10.45 11.82 0.10
N TYR A 169 11.22 11.63 1.16
CA TYR A 169 11.58 12.68 2.13
C TYR A 169 13.05 13.05 2.14
N LYS A 170 13.87 12.49 1.23
CA LYS A 170 15.28 12.90 0.97
C LYS A 170 16.14 13.08 2.23
N GLY A 171 16.00 12.20 3.21
CA GLY A 171 16.80 12.26 4.44
C GLY A 171 16.23 13.18 5.55
N GLU A 172 15.04 13.76 5.37
CA GLU A 172 14.37 14.53 6.44
C GLU A 172 13.84 13.62 7.57
N ILE A 173 13.73 12.32 7.30
CA ILE A 173 13.21 11.32 8.22
C ILE A 173 14.27 10.23 8.40
N SER A 174 14.69 10.02 9.65
CA SER A 174 15.51 8.87 10.03
C SER A 174 14.61 7.69 10.35
N CYS A 175 14.83 6.57 9.70
CA CYS A 175 14.06 5.34 9.89
C CYS A 175 14.93 4.25 10.50
N ILE A 176 14.43 3.60 11.55
CA ILE A 176 14.99 2.38 12.14
C ILE A 176 13.91 1.31 12.05
N TYR A 177 14.24 0.16 11.53
CA TYR A 177 13.29 -0.92 11.32
C TYR A 177 13.84 -2.28 11.74
N SER A 178 12.93 -3.18 12.11
CA SER A 178 13.26 -4.54 12.50
C SER A 178 13.56 -5.40 11.28
N ASP A 179 14.35 -6.47 11.47
CA ASP A 179 14.51 -7.49 10.45
C ASP A 179 13.17 -8.14 10.10
N PHE A 180 13.03 -8.54 8.84
CA PHE A 180 11.81 -9.17 8.32
C PHE A 180 11.47 -10.50 9.01
N ASN A 181 12.47 -11.18 9.58
CA ASN A 181 12.29 -12.43 10.33
C ASN A 181 11.78 -12.21 11.75
N SER A 182 11.80 -10.99 12.26
CA SER A 182 11.31 -10.68 13.62
C SER A 182 9.85 -11.04 13.80
N ASP A 183 9.46 -11.36 15.02
CA ASP A 183 8.06 -11.70 15.35
C ASP A 183 7.11 -10.53 15.06
N LYS A 184 7.52 -9.33 15.43
CA LYS A 184 6.80 -8.09 15.14
C LYS A 184 7.63 -7.22 14.20
N LEU A 185 7.05 -6.80 13.10
CA LEU A 185 7.69 -5.87 12.18
C LEU A 185 7.41 -4.44 12.63
N VAL A 186 8.45 -3.77 13.13
CA VAL A 186 8.38 -2.42 13.66
C VAL A 186 9.21 -1.49 12.79
N LEU A 187 8.63 -0.37 12.40
CA LEU A 187 9.32 0.75 11.77
C LEU A 187 9.21 1.98 12.67
N ARG A 188 10.32 2.58 13.00
CA ARG A 188 10.40 3.80 13.81
C ARG A 188 10.91 4.93 12.95
N ALA A 189 10.09 5.95 12.76
CA ALA A 189 10.41 7.13 11.96
C ALA A 189 10.58 8.34 12.87
N ARG A 190 11.69 9.03 12.75
CA ARG A 190 12.05 10.23 13.51
C ARG A 190 12.34 11.38 12.55
N LEU A 191 11.78 12.56 12.85
CA LEU A 191 12.07 13.78 12.09
C LEU A 191 13.41 14.36 12.47
N ASP A 192 14.16 14.79 11.47
CA ASP A 192 15.38 15.57 11.65
C ASP A 192 15.05 17.06 11.69
N LYS A 193 15.32 17.73 12.82
CA LYS A 193 14.99 19.14 13.03
C LYS A 193 15.90 20.08 12.23
N SER A 194 17.08 19.63 11.83
CA SER A 194 18.05 20.46 11.13
C SER A 194 17.51 21.00 9.81
N LEU A 195 16.66 20.24 9.14
CA LEU A 195 16.09 20.61 7.84
C LEU A 195 14.77 21.39 7.95
N THR A 196 14.09 21.31 9.09
CA THR A 196 12.83 22.04 9.32
C THR A 196 13.05 23.46 9.84
N ASN A 197 14.27 23.83 10.24
CA ASN A 197 14.62 25.14 10.81
C ASN A 197 14.90 26.22 9.75
N SER A 198 14.09 26.35 8.72
CA SER A 198 14.04 27.62 8.00
C SER A 198 13.12 28.60 8.78
N LYS A 199 13.75 29.37 9.71
CA LYS A 199 13.26 30.69 10.17
C LYS A 199 12.13 30.79 11.17
N LYS A 200 11.88 29.89 12.12
CA LYS A 200 11.07 30.28 13.29
C LYS A 200 11.62 29.74 14.61
N LYS A 201 11.89 30.68 15.52
CA LYS A 201 12.28 30.49 16.91
C LYS A 201 11.22 29.72 17.69
N SER A 202 11.69 28.86 18.62
CA SER A 202 10.92 28.19 19.68
C SER A 202 9.49 27.79 19.30
N LEU A 203 9.35 26.62 18.69
CA LEU A 203 8.04 25.99 18.55
C LEU A 203 7.65 25.37 19.89
N ASP A 204 6.44 25.71 20.35
CA ASP A 204 5.82 25.04 21.49
C ASP A 204 5.65 23.55 21.21
N GLN A 205 5.78 22.71 22.25
CA GLN A 205 5.66 21.25 22.13
C GLN A 205 4.33 20.80 21.46
N SER A 206 3.28 21.59 21.63
CA SER A 206 1.99 21.36 20.97
C SER A 206 2.09 21.39 19.44
N ASP A 207 2.90 22.27 18.88
CA ASP A 207 3.09 22.41 17.45
C ASP A 207 3.88 21.22 16.86
N GLU A 208 4.79 20.62 17.64
CA GLU A 208 5.52 19.42 17.22
C GLU A 208 4.58 18.21 17.05
N ILE A 209 3.65 18.01 17.97
CA ILE A 209 2.67 16.92 17.89
C ILE A 209 1.75 17.06 16.67
N TYR A 210 1.31 18.28 16.36
CA TYR A 210 0.50 18.53 15.17
C TYR A 210 1.28 18.27 13.88
N LYS A 211 2.55 18.64 13.83
CA LYS A 211 3.43 18.32 12.69
C LYS A 211 3.59 16.82 12.52
N LEU A 212 3.77 16.08 13.62
CA LEU A 212 3.87 14.61 13.57
C LEU A 212 2.57 13.95 13.10
N LYS A 213 1.40 14.45 13.54
CA LYS A 213 0.13 13.95 13.03
C LYS A 213 -0.04 14.21 11.55
N ASN A 214 0.34 15.37 11.06
CA ASN A 214 0.33 15.69 9.65
C ASN A 214 1.32 14.82 8.87
N LEU A 215 2.52 14.60 9.43
CA LEU A 215 3.50 13.70 8.86
C LEU A 215 2.96 12.28 8.79
N GLN A 216 2.39 11.76 9.87
CA GLN A 216 1.74 10.45 9.90
C GLN A 216 0.72 10.31 8.78
N HIS A 217 -0.17 11.30 8.64
CA HIS A 217 -1.19 11.30 7.60
C HIS A 217 -0.58 11.31 6.19
N ASN A 218 0.46 12.12 5.98
CA ASN A 218 1.15 12.21 4.71
C ASN A 218 1.92 10.92 4.37
N LEU A 219 2.61 10.34 5.35
CA LEU A 219 3.31 9.06 5.17
C LEU A 219 2.34 7.96 4.76
N MET A 220 1.20 7.84 5.44
CA MET A 220 0.23 6.79 5.16
C MET A 220 -0.43 6.95 3.78
N ASN A 221 -0.74 8.17 3.34
CA ASN A 221 -1.53 8.38 2.14
C ASN A 221 -0.71 8.67 0.87
N ASN A 222 0.49 9.26 1.02
CA ASN A 222 1.26 9.71 -0.13
C ASN A 222 2.37 8.75 -0.54
N ILE A 223 2.83 7.89 0.38
CA ILE A 223 3.88 6.92 0.04
C ILE A 223 3.28 5.75 -0.70
N ILE A 224 3.74 5.60 -1.93
CA ILE A 224 3.41 4.49 -2.82
C ILE A 224 4.60 3.55 -2.80
N LEU A 225 4.39 2.32 -2.39
CA LEU A 225 5.42 1.29 -2.36
C LEU A 225 5.58 0.64 -3.73
N ARG A 226 4.49 0.24 -4.32
CA ARG A 226 4.46 -0.39 -5.65
C ARG A 226 3.15 -0.12 -6.37
N GLY A 227 3.16 -0.34 -7.68
CA GLY A 227 1.97 -0.41 -8.49
C GLY A 227 1.54 0.92 -9.12
N VAL A 228 0.46 0.82 -9.85
CA VAL A 228 -0.13 1.92 -10.60
C VAL A 228 -1.37 2.44 -9.89
N LYS A 229 -1.46 3.76 -9.68
CA LYS A 229 -2.66 4.37 -9.10
C LYS A 229 -3.90 3.92 -9.88
N LYS A 230 -4.99 3.65 -9.16
CA LYS A 230 -6.28 3.19 -9.69
C LYS A 230 -6.36 1.70 -10.05
N ILE A 231 -5.33 0.90 -9.80
CA ILE A 231 -5.39 -0.56 -9.93
C ILE A 231 -5.33 -1.19 -8.53
N PRO A 232 -6.43 -1.31 -7.81
CA PRO A 232 -6.42 -1.75 -6.42
C PRO A 232 -6.17 -3.26 -6.27
N LYS A 233 -6.50 -4.06 -7.30
CA LYS A 233 -6.35 -5.51 -7.23
C LYS A 233 -6.06 -6.11 -8.58
N VAL A 234 -5.10 -7.03 -8.63
CA VAL A 234 -4.73 -7.81 -9.81
C VAL A 234 -4.93 -9.30 -9.53
N LEU A 235 -5.67 -9.97 -10.39
CA LEU A 235 -5.96 -11.39 -10.28
C LEU A 235 -5.33 -12.14 -11.46
N LEU A 236 -4.52 -13.13 -11.15
CA LEU A 236 -3.99 -14.05 -12.16
C LEU A 236 -5.00 -15.17 -12.39
N ARG A 237 -5.37 -15.38 -13.64
CA ARG A 237 -6.24 -16.47 -14.07
C ARG A 237 -5.51 -17.32 -15.11
N LYS A 238 -5.42 -18.61 -14.86
CA LYS A 238 -4.96 -19.56 -15.87
C LYS A 238 -6.08 -19.76 -16.88
N SER A 239 -5.85 -19.39 -18.13
CA SER A 239 -6.76 -19.72 -19.24
C SER A 239 -6.46 -21.15 -19.66
N VAL A 240 -7.48 -21.98 -19.64
CA VAL A 240 -7.41 -23.29 -20.33
C VAL A 240 -7.48 -22.97 -21.81
N ASN A 241 -6.46 -23.33 -22.58
CA ASN A 241 -6.49 -23.20 -24.04
C ASN A 241 -7.78 -23.85 -24.55
N GLN A 242 -8.74 -23.05 -24.93
CA GLN A 242 -9.85 -23.53 -25.74
C GLN A 242 -9.22 -23.86 -27.09
N LEU A 243 -9.10 -25.15 -27.35
CA LEU A 243 -8.84 -25.62 -28.69
C LEU A 243 -9.89 -24.95 -29.61
N LYS A 244 -9.44 -24.04 -30.44
CA LYS A 244 -10.25 -23.54 -31.54
C LYS A 244 -10.37 -24.70 -32.51
N PHE A 245 -11.53 -25.29 -32.56
CA PHE A 245 -11.97 -26.11 -33.68
C PHE A 245 -12.39 -25.18 -34.83
#